data_012370c45e6b209d00b54af90adc92db
#
_entry.id   012370c45e6b209d00b54af90adc92db
#
_cell.length_a   1.000
_cell.length_b   1.000
_cell.length_c   1.000
_cell.angle_alpha   90.00
_cell.angle_beta   90.00
_cell.angle_gamma   90.00
#
_symmetry.space_group_name_H-M   'P 1'
#
loop_
_entity.id
_entity.type
_entity.pdbx_description
1 polymer ?
#
loop_
_entity_poly.entity_id
_entity_poly.type
_entity_poly.pdbx_seq_one_letter_code
_entity_poly.pdbx_strand_id
1 'polypeptide(L)'
;MSIDWLDKLRALLQTLAFCLAFASIQYAVVPDQRYDVDLTYSLCIGICTWALIDFGRHMPTFSTPTSAWPTGVAGVLFPLVGVILGAAMGVMAADHWFGWSSWSRFTISQLPLVIAITSVPGAVATYYFFSRGKAHDLEKQIKEAARQATEARLRLLEAQLEPHMLFNTLANLRTLIALEPSRAQAMLDHLIAYLRATLSASRATSHSLEQEFERVRDYLELMAVRMGPRLQFTLELPEALRPARVPPLLLQPLVENSIQHGLETKVEGGSIHVSARLNGQRLCLQVRDNGLGLDPQRTPEPGHGFGLSQVRERLSTLHGDSAAVTCETPATGGTLVSLSFPCDVPESGPKPHPGLEPSLQTDGKPSSRAQRGDPCI
;
A
#
# COMPACT_ATOMS: atom_id res chain seq x y z
N MET A 1 -19.51 20.91 -11.62
CA MET A 1 -18.08 21.14 -11.82
C MET A 1 -17.80 22.61 -11.53
N SER A 2 -17.13 22.97 -10.43
CA SER A 2 -16.79 24.35 -10.11
C SER A 2 -15.69 24.82 -11.06
N ILE A 3 -15.94 25.94 -11.73
CA ILE A 3 -14.96 26.58 -12.62
C ILE A 3 -13.90 27.23 -11.73
N ASP A 4 -12.66 26.76 -11.82
CA ASP A 4 -11.53 27.38 -11.13
C ASP A 4 -11.06 28.62 -11.92
N TRP A 5 -11.50 29.79 -11.46
CA TRP A 5 -11.19 31.05 -12.09
C TRP A 5 -9.69 31.42 -12.03
N LEU A 6 -8.97 30.94 -11.04
CA LEU A 6 -7.53 31.14 -10.91
C LEU A 6 -6.75 30.41 -12.02
N ASP A 7 -7.14 29.18 -12.32
CA ASP A 7 -6.53 28.43 -13.42
C ASP A 7 -6.84 29.05 -14.78
N LYS A 8 -8.06 29.57 -14.96
CA LYS A 8 -8.42 30.29 -16.19
C LYS A 8 -7.63 31.59 -16.37
N LEU A 9 -7.47 32.35 -15.29
CA LEU A 9 -6.67 33.58 -15.31
C LEU A 9 -5.19 33.29 -15.63
N ARG A 10 -4.63 32.25 -15.04
CA ARG A 10 -3.26 31.81 -15.35
C ARG A 10 -3.11 31.40 -16.82
N ALA A 11 -4.05 30.64 -17.36
CA ALA A 11 -4.04 30.23 -18.75
C ALA A 11 -4.14 31.42 -19.70
N LEU A 12 -5.01 32.40 -19.38
CA LEU A 12 -5.12 33.65 -20.14
C LEU A 12 -3.81 34.45 -20.11
N LEU A 13 -3.21 34.66 -18.93
CA LEU A 13 -1.95 35.38 -18.78
C LEU A 13 -0.80 34.70 -19.55
N GLN A 14 -0.74 33.36 -19.53
CA GLN A 14 0.23 32.60 -20.32
C GLN A 14 0.01 32.79 -21.83
N THR A 15 -1.25 32.77 -22.29
CA THR A 15 -1.59 33.03 -23.69
C THR A 15 -1.18 34.44 -24.11
N LEU A 16 -1.46 35.44 -23.29
CA LEU A 16 -1.05 36.84 -23.54
C LEU A 16 0.48 36.97 -23.61
N ALA A 17 1.21 36.36 -22.67
CA ALA A 17 2.69 36.36 -22.70
C ALA A 17 3.25 35.71 -23.96
N PHE A 18 2.61 34.61 -24.40
CA PHE A 18 2.98 33.93 -25.64
C PHE A 18 2.71 34.80 -26.88
N CYS A 19 1.56 35.50 -26.93
CA CYS A 19 1.24 36.42 -28.02
C CYS A 19 2.20 37.60 -28.09
N LEU A 20 2.61 38.17 -26.95
CA LEU A 20 3.62 39.22 -26.88
C LEU A 20 4.98 38.75 -27.38
N ALA A 21 5.43 37.58 -26.93
CA ALA A 21 6.70 37.01 -27.40
C ALA A 21 6.68 36.74 -28.91
N PHE A 22 5.56 36.20 -29.42
CA PHE A 22 5.39 35.90 -30.84
C PHE A 22 5.39 37.16 -31.70
N ALA A 23 4.65 38.22 -31.33
CA ALA A 23 4.63 39.50 -32.00
C ALA A 23 6.03 40.14 -32.02
N SER A 24 6.81 40.03 -30.94
CA SER A 24 8.17 40.53 -30.83
C SER A 24 9.13 39.80 -31.76
N ILE A 25 9.00 38.47 -31.87
CA ILE A 25 9.80 37.64 -32.79
C ILE A 25 9.45 38.00 -34.24
N GLN A 26 8.16 38.15 -34.54
CA GLN A 26 7.71 38.49 -35.90
C GLN A 26 8.22 39.85 -36.34
N TYR A 27 8.17 40.85 -35.49
CA TYR A 27 8.75 42.15 -35.72
C TYR A 27 10.28 42.12 -35.93
N ALA A 28 11.00 41.28 -35.19
CA ALA A 28 12.43 41.11 -35.31
C ALA A 28 12.83 40.46 -36.65
N VAL A 29 11.98 39.59 -37.22
CA VAL A 29 12.22 38.87 -38.48
C VAL A 29 11.84 39.72 -39.70
N VAL A 30 10.82 40.58 -39.58
CA VAL A 30 10.29 41.43 -40.66
C VAL A 30 10.22 42.88 -40.19
N PRO A 31 11.35 43.62 -40.20
CA PRO A 31 11.44 44.97 -39.57
C PRO A 31 10.59 46.08 -40.24
N ASP A 32 10.13 45.84 -41.45
CA ASP A 32 9.33 46.84 -42.19
C ASP A 32 7.85 46.89 -41.82
N GLN A 33 7.40 46.01 -40.88
CA GLN A 33 6.03 46.00 -40.41
C GLN A 33 5.87 46.84 -39.13
N ARG A 34 4.65 47.37 -38.94
CA ARG A 34 4.30 48.13 -37.73
C ARG A 34 4.07 47.19 -36.58
N TYR A 35 4.85 47.31 -35.50
CA TYR A 35 4.75 46.45 -34.32
C TYR A 35 3.32 46.43 -33.69
N ASP A 36 2.63 47.58 -33.70
CA ASP A 36 1.27 47.67 -33.16
C ASP A 36 0.26 46.84 -33.95
N VAL A 37 0.47 46.64 -35.23
CA VAL A 37 -0.35 45.79 -36.10
C VAL A 37 -0.09 44.30 -35.75
N ASP A 38 1.14 43.87 -35.74
CA ASP A 38 1.51 42.49 -35.43
C ASP A 38 1.07 42.09 -34.03
N LEU A 39 1.22 42.99 -33.05
CA LEU A 39 0.77 42.79 -31.68
C LEU A 39 -0.74 42.59 -31.59
N THR A 40 -1.50 43.46 -32.27
CA THR A 40 -2.98 43.43 -32.24
C THR A 40 -3.50 42.11 -32.85
N TYR A 41 -2.98 41.73 -34.02
CA TYR A 41 -3.34 40.45 -34.65
C TYR A 41 -3.01 39.26 -33.74
N SER A 42 -1.79 39.24 -33.19
CA SER A 42 -1.37 38.15 -32.30
C SER A 42 -2.28 38.06 -31.05
N LEU A 43 -2.60 39.17 -30.41
CA LEU A 43 -3.49 39.22 -29.24
C LEU A 43 -4.93 38.77 -29.59
N CYS A 44 -5.50 39.30 -30.68
CA CYS A 44 -6.86 38.96 -31.12
C CYS A 44 -6.97 37.45 -31.43
N ILE A 45 -6.03 36.92 -32.19
CA ILE A 45 -5.97 35.47 -32.53
C ILE A 45 -5.82 34.64 -31.25
N GLY A 46 -4.87 35.00 -30.38
CA GLY A 46 -4.60 34.24 -29.16
C GLY A 46 -5.77 34.23 -28.21
N ILE A 47 -6.41 35.38 -27.96
CA ILE A 47 -7.57 35.49 -27.06
C ILE A 47 -8.78 34.72 -27.62
N CYS A 48 -9.09 34.85 -28.91
CA CYS A 48 -10.20 34.15 -29.54
C CYS A 48 -9.96 32.60 -29.50
N THR A 49 -8.75 32.17 -29.82
CA THR A 49 -8.37 30.75 -29.76
C THR A 49 -8.45 30.19 -28.33
N TRP A 50 -7.88 30.91 -27.36
CA TRP A 50 -7.96 30.54 -25.95
C TRP A 50 -9.42 30.42 -25.50
N ALA A 51 -10.24 31.42 -25.79
CA ALA A 51 -11.64 31.43 -25.38
C ALA A 51 -12.42 30.23 -25.97
N LEU A 52 -12.26 29.98 -27.26
CA LEU A 52 -12.93 28.85 -27.93
C LEU A 52 -12.51 27.50 -27.35
N ILE A 53 -11.24 27.30 -27.10
CA ILE A 53 -10.74 26.03 -26.56
C ILE A 53 -11.09 25.90 -25.07
N ASP A 54 -10.84 26.94 -24.26
CA ASP A 54 -11.02 26.85 -22.81
C ASP A 54 -12.50 26.80 -22.39
N PHE A 55 -13.36 27.59 -23.02
CA PHE A 55 -14.81 27.51 -22.76
C PHE A 55 -15.45 26.32 -23.44
N GLY A 56 -15.03 25.98 -24.66
CA GLY A 56 -15.60 24.87 -25.43
C GLY A 56 -15.39 23.50 -24.76
N ARG A 57 -14.28 23.28 -24.10
CA ARG A 57 -14.01 22.03 -23.34
C ARG A 57 -14.97 21.79 -22.18
N HIS A 58 -15.65 22.85 -21.68
CA HIS A 58 -16.64 22.73 -20.60
C HIS A 58 -18.05 22.44 -21.10
N MET A 59 -18.26 22.37 -22.41
CA MET A 59 -19.56 21.99 -22.95
C MET A 59 -19.87 20.51 -22.63
N PRO A 60 -21.11 20.17 -22.27
CA PRO A 60 -21.49 18.81 -21.88
C PRO A 60 -21.21 17.76 -22.96
N THR A 61 -21.11 18.18 -24.23
CA THR A 61 -20.80 17.31 -25.37
C THR A 61 -19.34 16.80 -25.35
N PHE A 62 -18.43 17.52 -24.73
CA PHE A 62 -16.97 17.22 -24.73
C PHE A 62 -16.42 16.85 -23.36
N SER A 63 -17.13 17.15 -22.26
CA SER A 63 -16.69 16.81 -20.91
C SER A 63 -17.16 15.42 -20.51
N THR A 64 -16.21 14.56 -20.06
CA THR A 64 -16.52 13.29 -19.39
C THR A 64 -16.43 13.45 -17.87
N PRO A 65 -17.13 12.61 -17.07
CA PRO A 65 -17.05 12.69 -15.61
C PRO A 65 -15.63 12.52 -15.05
N THR A 66 -14.74 11.90 -15.82
CA THR A 66 -13.38 11.54 -15.42
C THR A 66 -12.30 12.46 -16.00
N SER A 67 -12.61 13.25 -17.04
CA SER A 67 -11.63 14.13 -17.69
C SER A 67 -12.29 15.40 -18.17
N ALA A 68 -11.68 16.55 -17.85
CA ALA A 68 -12.06 17.86 -18.38
C ALA A 68 -11.60 18.06 -19.83
N TRP A 69 -10.95 17.07 -20.44
CA TRP A 69 -10.48 17.11 -21.82
C TRP A 69 -11.12 16.00 -22.65
N PRO A 70 -11.54 16.26 -23.90
CA PRO A 70 -12.10 15.26 -24.76
C PRO A 70 -11.15 14.08 -24.99
N THR A 71 -11.65 12.86 -24.95
CA THR A 71 -10.85 11.64 -25.13
C THR A 71 -10.90 11.13 -26.56
N GLY A 72 -9.88 10.37 -26.99
CA GLY A 72 -9.79 9.78 -28.32
C GLY A 72 -9.57 10.80 -29.43
N VAL A 73 -10.17 10.56 -30.60
CA VAL A 73 -10.02 11.42 -31.80
C VAL A 73 -10.53 12.85 -31.54
N ALA A 74 -11.57 13.01 -30.73
CA ALA A 74 -12.12 14.31 -30.34
C ALA A 74 -11.10 15.16 -29.59
N GLY A 75 -10.19 14.54 -28.80
CA GLY A 75 -9.11 15.23 -28.10
C GLY A 75 -8.10 15.93 -28.98
N VAL A 76 -7.98 15.49 -30.24
CA VAL A 76 -7.09 16.11 -31.24
C VAL A 76 -7.87 17.05 -32.15
N LEU A 77 -9.04 16.64 -32.61
CA LEU A 77 -9.86 17.45 -33.54
C LEU A 77 -10.40 18.73 -32.87
N PHE A 78 -10.82 18.64 -31.63
CA PHE A 78 -11.42 19.79 -30.92
C PHE A 78 -10.46 20.99 -30.84
N PRO A 79 -9.19 20.89 -30.35
CA PRO A 79 -8.28 22.01 -30.34
C PRO A 79 -7.85 22.45 -31.76
N LEU A 80 -7.75 21.54 -32.73
CA LEU A 80 -7.46 21.89 -34.09
C LEU A 80 -8.54 22.79 -34.70
N VAL A 81 -9.81 22.43 -34.53
CA VAL A 81 -10.97 23.25 -34.96
C VAL A 81 -10.99 24.58 -34.19
N GLY A 82 -10.70 24.55 -32.88
CA GLY A 82 -10.61 25.75 -32.04
C GLY A 82 -9.54 26.72 -32.51
N VAL A 83 -8.37 26.23 -32.93
CA VAL A 83 -7.28 27.06 -33.49
C VAL A 83 -7.71 27.68 -34.84
N ILE A 84 -8.31 26.91 -35.74
CA ILE A 84 -8.73 27.41 -37.06
C ILE A 84 -9.82 28.49 -36.90
N LEU A 85 -10.86 28.21 -36.11
CA LEU A 85 -11.94 29.15 -35.89
C LEU A 85 -11.49 30.37 -35.08
N GLY A 86 -10.64 30.17 -34.08
CA GLY A 86 -10.08 31.25 -33.26
C GLY A 86 -9.16 32.17 -34.07
N ALA A 87 -8.37 31.63 -34.99
CA ALA A 87 -7.56 32.42 -35.92
C ALA A 87 -8.44 33.22 -36.87
N ALA A 88 -9.47 32.61 -37.47
CA ALA A 88 -10.41 33.34 -38.33
C ALA A 88 -11.10 34.46 -37.61
N MET A 89 -11.64 34.21 -36.43
CA MET A 89 -12.30 35.22 -35.60
C MET A 89 -11.35 36.32 -35.14
N GLY A 90 -10.13 35.97 -34.76
CA GLY A 90 -9.11 36.91 -34.33
C GLY A 90 -8.65 37.84 -35.46
N VAL A 91 -8.47 37.29 -36.66
CA VAL A 91 -8.19 38.12 -37.85
C VAL A 91 -9.33 39.06 -38.15
N MET A 92 -10.58 38.62 -38.13
CA MET A 92 -11.74 39.48 -38.35
C MET A 92 -11.88 40.59 -37.27
N ALA A 93 -11.58 40.29 -36.03
CA ALA A 93 -11.55 41.25 -34.95
C ALA A 93 -10.47 42.33 -35.13
N ALA A 94 -9.26 41.90 -35.51
CA ALA A 94 -8.14 42.82 -35.80
C ALA A 94 -8.40 43.67 -37.04
N ASP A 95 -8.94 43.11 -38.13
CA ASP A 95 -9.37 43.83 -39.33
C ASP A 95 -10.42 44.92 -38.98
N HIS A 96 -11.41 44.57 -38.16
CA HIS A 96 -12.41 45.50 -37.70
C HIS A 96 -11.79 46.69 -36.91
N TRP A 97 -10.81 46.35 -36.03
CA TRP A 97 -10.10 47.37 -35.23
C TRP A 97 -9.36 48.40 -36.08
N PHE A 98 -8.68 47.93 -37.14
CA PHE A 98 -7.90 48.81 -38.05
C PHE A 98 -8.72 49.38 -39.18
N GLY A 99 -9.96 48.97 -39.41
CA GLY A 99 -10.85 49.47 -40.48
C GLY A 99 -10.40 49.04 -41.87
N TRP A 100 -9.67 47.91 -41.99
CA TRP A 100 -9.27 47.35 -43.25
C TRP A 100 -9.65 45.87 -43.39
N SER A 101 -9.45 45.26 -44.57
CA SER A 101 -9.62 43.86 -44.76
C SER A 101 -8.30 43.21 -45.20
N SER A 102 -7.76 42.35 -44.34
CA SER A 102 -6.56 41.55 -44.67
C SER A 102 -6.89 40.49 -45.73
N TRP A 103 -8.12 40.02 -45.81
CA TRP A 103 -8.57 39.05 -46.81
C TRP A 103 -8.46 39.56 -48.26
N SER A 104 -8.69 40.85 -48.49
CA SER A 104 -8.58 41.44 -49.83
C SER A 104 -7.16 41.59 -50.37
N ARG A 105 -6.17 41.57 -49.48
CA ARG A 105 -4.73 41.64 -49.80
C ARG A 105 -4.07 40.25 -49.81
N PHE A 106 -4.82 39.21 -49.47
CA PHE A 106 -4.30 37.86 -49.34
C PHE A 106 -3.99 37.26 -50.67
N THR A 107 -2.71 36.96 -50.94
CA THR A 107 -2.25 36.30 -52.16
C THR A 107 -2.04 34.81 -51.85
N ILE A 108 -2.53 33.92 -52.72
CA ILE A 108 -2.43 32.45 -52.57
C ILE A 108 -0.98 31.99 -52.29
N SER A 109 0.01 32.72 -52.80
CA SER A 109 1.45 32.44 -52.57
C SER A 109 1.90 32.62 -51.12
N GLN A 110 1.14 33.39 -50.30
CA GLN A 110 1.44 33.59 -48.86
C GLN A 110 0.78 32.56 -47.96
N LEU A 111 -0.16 31.76 -48.49
CA LEU A 111 -0.91 30.77 -47.75
C LEU A 111 -0.03 29.78 -46.98
N PRO A 112 1.03 29.18 -47.54
CA PRO A 112 1.89 28.26 -46.81
C PRO A 112 2.57 28.89 -45.60
N LEU A 113 3.02 30.15 -45.75
CA LEU A 113 3.68 30.90 -44.69
C LEU A 113 2.72 31.22 -43.57
N VAL A 114 1.52 31.69 -43.90
CA VAL A 114 0.48 32.00 -42.92
C VAL A 114 0.04 30.72 -42.15
N ILE A 115 -0.16 29.62 -42.87
CA ILE A 115 -0.48 28.33 -42.23
C ILE A 115 0.66 27.91 -41.27
N ALA A 116 1.92 27.99 -41.67
CA ALA A 116 3.06 27.63 -40.84
C ALA A 116 3.15 28.51 -39.58
N ILE A 117 3.02 29.84 -39.76
CA ILE A 117 3.08 30.80 -38.65
C ILE A 117 1.94 30.64 -37.65
N THR A 118 0.74 30.26 -38.07
CA THR A 118 -0.40 30.07 -37.20
C THR A 118 -0.50 28.66 -36.60
N SER A 119 -0.17 27.63 -37.39
CA SER A 119 -0.33 26.24 -36.95
C SER A 119 0.75 25.76 -35.98
N VAL A 120 2.00 26.19 -36.16
CA VAL A 120 3.10 25.74 -35.27
C VAL A 120 2.92 26.24 -33.83
N PRO A 121 2.71 27.56 -33.57
CA PRO A 121 2.44 28.04 -32.21
C PRO A 121 1.15 27.46 -31.64
N GLY A 122 0.11 27.31 -32.46
CA GLY A 122 -1.15 26.70 -32.05
C GLY A 122 -0.97 25.24 -31.59
N ALA A 123 -0.21 24.45 -32.34
CA ALA A 123 0.11 23.07 -32.00
C ALA A 123 0.94 22.99 -30.72
N VAL A 124 1.97 23.83 -30.56
CA VAL A 124 2.80 23.89 -29.36
C VAL A 124 1.97 24.29 -28.13
N ALA A 125 1.16 25.32 -28.22
CA ALA A 125 0.29 25.74 -27.13
C ALA A 125 -0.71 24.63 -26.76
N THR A 126 -1.35 24.01 -27.75
CA THR A 126 -2.29 22.89 -27.52
C THR A 126 -1.60 21.72 -26.85
N TYR A 127 -0.43 21.30 -27.33
CA TYR A 127 0.35 20.23 -26.70
C TYR A 127 0.74 20.57 -25.27
N TYR A 128 1.18 21.80 -25.02
CA TYR A 128 1.54 22.25 -23.67
C TYR A 128 0.35 22.16 -22.69
N PHE A 129 -0.79 22.71 -23.07
CA PHE A 129 -1.98 22.69 -22.20
C PHE A 129 -2.54 21.27 -22.03
N PHE A 130 -2.55 20.46 -23.08
CA PHE A 130 -2.93 19.07 -23.01
C PHE A 130 -2.03 18.26 -22.07
N SER A 131 -0.71 18.39 -22.25
CA SER A 131 0.27 17.69 -21.42
C SER A 131 0.18 18.09 -19.96
N ARG A 132 0.00 19.38 -19.68
CA ARG A 132 -0.17 19.90 -18.31
C ARG A 132 -1.48 19.44 -17.67
N GLY A 133 -2.57 19.44 -18.42
CA GLY A 133 -3.85 18.90 -17.95
C GLY A 133 -3.73 17.42 -17.56
N LYS A 134 -3.14 16.61 -18.44
CA LYS A 134 -2.90 15.19 -18.20
C LYS A 134 -2.00 14.93 -16.98
N ALA A 135 -0.94 15.73 -16.82
CA ALA A 135 -0.05 15.62 -15.66
C ALA A 135 -0.79 15.92 -14.34
N HIS A 136 -1.66 16.94 -14.33
CA HIS A 136 -2.45 17.28 -13.15
C HIS A 136 -3.49 16.21 -12.78
N ASP A 137 -4.17 15.63 -13.78
CA ASP A 137 -5.11 14.52 -13.57
C ASP A 137 -4.39 13.27 -13.03
N LEU A 138 -3.21 12.97 -13.57
CA LEU A 138 -2.37 11.85 -13.07
C LEU A 138 -1.91 12.09 -11.64
N GLU A 139 -1.50 13.31 -11.30
CA GLU A 139 -1.11 13.67 -9.93
C GLU A 139 -2.27 13.50 -8.94
N LYS A 140 -3.49 13.89 -9.33
CA LYS A 140 -4.70 13.66 -8.52
C LYS A 140 -4.95 12.17 -8.30
N GLN A 141 -4.86 11.36 -9.36
CA GLN A 141 -5.04 9.90 -9.25
C GLN A 141 -4.01 9.26 -8.33
N ILE A 142 -2.74 9.67 -8.42
CA ILE A 142 -1.67 9.18 -7.54
C ILE A 142 -1.95 9.55 -6.08
N LYS A 143 -2.36 10.80 -5.81
CA LYS A 143 -2.71 11.23 -4.44
C LYS A 143 -3.90 10.46 -3.88
N GLU A 144 -4.90 10.21 -4.69
CA GLU A 144 -6.09 9.48 -4.29
C GLU A 144 -5.80 8.00 -4.05
N ALA A 145 -5.01 7.36 -4.91
CA ALA A 145 -4.54 6.00 -4.71
C ALA A 145 -3.66 5.87 -3.45
N ALA A 146 -2.76 6.82 -3.19
CA ALA A 146 -1.95 6.85 -1.98
C ALA A 146 -2.80 7.01 -0.71
N ARG A 147 -3.85 7.85 -0.75
CA ARG A 147 -4.79 8.01 0.36
C ARG A 147 -5.56 6.71 0.62
N GLN A 148 -6.12 6.10 -0.42
CA GLN A 148 -6.84 4.82 -0.31
C GLN A 148 -5.94 3.70 0.23
N ALA A 149 -4.68 3.63 -0.24
CA ALA A 149 -3.71 2.67 0.28
C ALA A 149 -3.41 2.89 1.77
N THR A 150 -3.31 4.16 2.21
CA THR A 150 -3.10 4.50 3.62
C THR A 150 -4.33 4.16 4.48
N GLU A 151 -5.53 4.48 4.01
CA GLU A 151 -6.79 4.13 4.70
C GLU A 151 -6.98 2.61 4.79
N ALA A 152 -6.68 1.86 3.71
CA ALA A 152 -6.71 0.40 3.72
C ALA A 152 -5.71 -0.17 4.73
N ARG A 153 -4.51 0.42 4.81
CA ARG A 153 -3.47 0.01 5.77
C ARG A 153 -3.89 0.27 7.22
N LEU A 154 -4.55 1.41 7.49
CA LEU A 154 -5.10 1.72 8.81
C LEU A 154 -6.19 0.72 9.19
N ARG A 155 -7.13 0.41 8.30
CA ARG A 155 -8.18 -0.58 8.55
C ARG A 155 -7.62 -1.98 8.82
N LEU A 156 -6.55 -2.37 8.12
CA LEU A 156 -5.85 -3.63 8.39
C LEU A 156 -5.20 -3.64 9.77
N LEU A 157 -4.60 -2.54 10.21
CA LEU A 157 -4.02 -2.40 11.55
C LEU A 157 -5.11 -2.42 12.63
N GLU A 158 -6.24 -1.74 12.42
CA GLU A 158 -7.40 -1.77 13.31
C GLU A 158 -8.00 -3.18 13.43
N ALA A 159 -8.08 -3.92 12.31
CA ALA A 159 -8.60 -5.29 12.32
C ALA A 159 -7.65 -6.30 13.00
N GLN A 160 -6.36 -5.99 13.13
CA GLN A 160 -5.39 -6.84 13.85
C GLN A 160 -5.49 -6.70 15.38
N LEU A 161 -6.05 -5.61 15.86
CA LEU A 161 -6.36 -5.41 17.27
C LEU A 161 -7.83 -5.77 17.45
N GLU A 162 -8.15 -6.87 18.10
CA GLU A 162 -9.54 -7.23 18.40
C GLU A 162 -10.16 -6.16 19.34
N PRO A 163 -10.97 -5.19 18.81
CA PRO A 163 -11.41 -4.05 19.62
C PRO A 163 -12.25 -4.48 20.82
N HIS A 164 -13.07 -5.52 20.63
CA HIS A 164 -13.94 -6.05 21.67
C HIS A 164 -13.15 -6.63 22.85
N MET A 165 -12.08 -7.37 22.58
CA MET A 165 -11.19 -7.88 23.62
C MET A 165 -10.52 -6.75 24.40
N LEU A 166 -10.03 -5.70 23.70
CA LEU A 166 -9.41 -4.54 24.35
C LEU A 166 -10.39 -3.81 25.29
N PHE A 167 -11.61 -3.51 24.82
CA PHE A 167 -12.61 -2.85 25.66
C PHE A 167 -12.99 -3.69 26.88
N ASN A 168 -13.16 -5.01 26.72
CA ASN A 168 -13.45 -5.91 27.80
C ASN A 168 -12.31 -6.01 28.82
N THR A 169 -11.06 -6.05 28.32
CA THR A 169 -9.85 -6.07 29.16
C THR A 169 -9.71 -4.78 29.97
N LEU A 170 -9.91 -3.61 29.32
CA LEU A 170 -9.89 -2.32 30.01
C LEU A 170 -11.00 -2.15 31.02
N ALA A 171 -12.22 -2.65 30.74
CA ALA A 171 -13.34 -2.65 31.70
C ALA A 171 -13.03 -3.50 32.94
N ASN A 172 -12.44 -4.69 32.73
CA ASN A 172 -12.01 -5.55 33.81
C ASN A 172 -10.86 -4.95 34.63
N LEU A 173 -9.86 -4.37 33.93
CA LEU A 173 -8.74 -3.65 34.57
C LEU A 173 -9.26 -2.55 35.49
N ARG A 174 -10.22 -1.74 35.03
CA ARG A 174 -10.86 -0.70 35.86
C ARG A 174 -11.46 -1.25 37.16
N THR A 175 -12.08 -2.41 37.07
CA THR A 175 -12.67 -3.08 38.27
C THR A 175 -11.58 -3.60 39.20
N LEU A 176 -10.53 -4.22 38.63
CA LEU A 176 -9.42 -4.76 39.43
C LEU A 176 -8.59 -3.67 40.12
N ILE A 177 -8.46 -2.47 39.53
CA ILE A 177 -7.77 -1.34 40.18
C ILE A 177 -8.39 -1.05 41.57
N ALA A 178 -9.72 -1.15 41.69
CA ALA A 178 -10.41 -0.87 42.93
C ALA A 178 -10.39 -2.04 43.93
N LEU A 179 -10.39 -3.28 43.42
CA LEU A 179 -10.56 -4.48 44.22
C LEU A 179 -9.24 -5.20 44.52
N GLU A 180 -8.36 -5.35 43.51
CA GLU A 180 -7.14 -6.14 43.55
C GLU A 180 -5.98 -5.43 42.81
N PRO A 181 -5.40 -4.36 43.37
CA PRO A 181 -4.42 -3.51 42.67
C PRO A 181 -3.20 -4.26 42.09
N SER A 182 -2.70 -5.29 42.79
CA SER A 182 -1.56 -6.09 42.31
C SER A 182 -1.90 -6.93 41.08
N ARG A 183 -3.13 -7.47 41.01
CA ARG A 183 -3.62 -8.16 39.80
C ARG A 183 -3.88 -7.19 38.67
N ALA A 184 -4.34 -5.98 38.96
CA ALA A 184 -4.49 -4.93 37.96
C ALA A 184 -3.17 -4.55 37.31
N GLN A 185 -2.09 -4.42 38.12
CA GLN A 185 -0.73 -4.16 37.57
C GLN A 185 -0.26 -5.30 36.67
N ALA A 186 -0.37 -6.55 37.12
CA ALA A 186 0.02 -7.70 36.30
C ALA A 186 -0.78 -7.74 34.97
N MET A 187 -2.10 -7.49 35.02
CA MET A 187 -2.95 -7.42 33.83
C MET A 187 -2.52 -6.30 32.87
N LEU A 188 -2.13 -5.14 33.40
CA LEU A 188 -1.64 -4.02 32.58
C LEU A 188 -0.31 -4.37 31.90
N ASP A 189 0.61 -5.02 32.63
CA ASP A 189 1.91 -5.44 32.08
C ASP A 189 1.73 -6.46 30.94
N HIS A 190 0.85 -7.45 31.12
CA HIS A 190 0.51 -8.41 30.07
C HIS A 190 -0.18 -7.75 28.86
N LEU A 191 -1.06 -6.78 29.09
CA LEU A 191 -1.70 -6.03 28.00
C LEU A 191 -0.69 -5.22 27.20
N ILE A 192 0.26 -4.56 27.85
CA ILE A 192 1.34 -3.80 27.19
C ILE A 192 2.24 -4.75 26.37
N ALA A 193 2.60 -5.91 26.94
CA ALA A 193 3.40 -6.92 26.24
C ALA A 193 2.68 -7.43 25.01
N TYR A 194 1.40 -7.82 25.13
CA TYR A 194 0.55 -8.26 24.02
C TYR A 194 0.45 -7.23 22.89
N LEU A 195 0.12 -5.97 23.22
CA LEU A 195 -0.02 -4.91 22.22
C LEU A 195 1.30 -4.66 21.48
N ARG A 196 2.42 -4.61 22.22
CA ARG A 196 3.75 -4.42 21.62
C ARG A 196 4.12 -5.58 20.70
N ALA A 197 3.85 -6.82 21.10
CA ALA A 197 4.13 -8.01 20.31
C ALA A 197 3.28 -8.05 19.02
N THR A 198 1.98 -7.74 19.10
CA THR A 198 1.05 -7.71 17.98
C THR A 198 1.45 -6.65 16.94
N LEU A 199 1.77 -5.43 17.38
CA LEU A 199 2.22 -4.35 16.49
C LEU A 199 3.57 -4.64 15.83
N SER A 200 4.46 -5.35 16.51
CA SER A 200 5.77 -5.73 15.96
C SER A 200 5.65 -6.85 14.92
N ALA A 201 4.76 -7.82 15.14
CA ALA A 201 4.54 -8.95 14.26
C ALA A 201 3.98 -8.55 12.88
N SER A 202 3.17 -7.50 12.83
CA SER A 202 2.56 -7.04 11.58
C SER A 202 3.56 -6.58 10.52
N ARG A 203 4.81 -6.34 10.91
CA ARG A 203 5.90 -5.86 10.02
C ARG A 203 6.85 -6.95 9.55
N ALA A 204 6.82 -8.13 10.18
CA ALA A 204 7.73 -9.23 9.85
C ALA A 204 7.13 -10.14 8.78
N THR A 205 7.96 -10.63 7.86
CA THR A 205 7.57 -11.64 6.86
C THR A 205 7.67 -13.05 7.39
N SER A 206 8.57 -13.30 8.36
CA SER A 206 8.74 -14.57 9.07
C SER A 206 9.36 -14.34 10.43
N HIS A 207 9.12 -15.24 11.37
CA HIS A 207 9.73 -15.23 12.69
C HIS A 207 9.96 -16.67 13.20
N SER A 208 10.55 -16.82 14.40
CA SER A 208 10.73 -18.16 14.98
C SER A 208 9.42 -18.69 15.57
N LEU A 209 9.27 -20.01 15.59
CA LEU A 209 8.15 -20.66 16.24
C LEU A 209 8.12 -20.36 17.75
N GLU A 210 9.27 -20.17 18.38
CA GLU A 210 9.38 -19.70 19.76
C GLU A 210 8.67 -18.37 19.96
N GLN A 211 8.89 -17.38 19.09
CA GLN A 211 8.22 -16.09 19.15
C GLN A 211 6.71 -16.17 18.94
N GLU A 212 6.23 -17.16 18.18
CA GLU A 212 4.81 -17.43 18.03
C GLU A 212 4.19 -17.99 19.31
N PHE A 213 4.88 -18.94 19.96
CA PHE A 213 4.45 -19.50 21.24
C PHE A 213 4.54 -18.50 22.39
N GLU A 214 5.54 -17.63 22.42
CA GLU A 214 5.64 -16.56 23.41
C GLU A 214 4.45 -15.61 23.31
N ARG A 215 4.05 -15.21 22.11
CA ARG A 215 2.87 -14.37 21.87
C ARG A 215 1.57 -15.02 22.34
N VAL A 216 1.39 -16.30 22.03
CA VAL A 216 0.26 -17.08 22.50
C VAL A 216 0.26 -17.16 24.02
N ARG A 217 1.41 -17.30 24.65
CA ARG A 217 1.55 -17.28 26.12
C ARG A 217 1.10 -15.95 26.70
N ASP A 218 1.65 -14.83 26.20
CA ASP A 218 1.29 -13.48 26.67
C ASP A 218 -0.22 -13.25 26.59
N TYR A 219 -0.85 -13.68 25.48
CA TYR A 219 -2.30 -13.60 25.32
C TYR A 219 -3.08 -14.48 26.31
N LEU A 220 -2.65 -15.74 26.49
CA LEU A 220 -3.31 -16.67 27.41
C LEU A 220 -3.15 -16.25 28.88
N GLU A 221 -2.01 -15.70 29.27
CA GLU A 221 -1.77 -15.12 30.59
C GLU A 221 -2.71 -13.93 30.85
N LEU A 222 -2.85 -13.03 29.86
CA LEU A 222 -3.81 -11.93 29.93
C LEU A 222 -5.24 -12.45 30.11
N MET A 223 -5.62 -13.49 29.36
CA MET A 223 -6.94 -14.11 29.48
C MET A 223 -7.12 -14.85 30.80
N ALA A 224 -6.07 -15.48 31.35
CA ALA A 224 -6.10 -16.14 32.65
C ALA A 224 -6.33 -15.15 33.81
N VAL A 225 -5.74 -13.94 33.72
CA VAL A 225 -6.08 -12.87 34.68
C VAL A 225 -7.55 -12.49 34.62
N ARG A 226 -8.14 -12.44 33.41
CA ARG A 226 -9.53 -12.06 33.16
C ARG A 226 -10.53 -13.14 33.60
N MET A 227 -10.27 -14.40 33.19
CA MET A 227 -11.17 -15.53 33.41
C MET A 227 -10.95 -16.23 34.79
N GLY A 228 -9.80 -15.96 35.42
CA GLY A 228 -9.43 -16.60 36.69
C GLY A 228 -9.23 -18.10 36.51
N PRO A 229 -9.66 -18.90 37.53
CA PRO A 229 -9.51 -20.36 37.54
C PRO A 229 -10.32 -21.09 36.45
N ARG A 230 -11.19 -20.35 35.73
CA ARG A 230 -11.97 -20.89 34.61
C ARG A 230 -11.14 -21.18 33.37
N LEU A 231 -9.96 -20.59 33.23
CA LEU A 231 -9.05 -20.83 32.09
C LEU A 231 -7.83 -21.60 32.57
N GLN A 232 -7.61 -22.77 31.98
CA GLN A 232 -6.37 -23.52 32.08
C GLN A 232 -5.72 -23.62 30.70
N PHE A 233 -4.40 -23.55 30.61
CA PHE A 233 -3.73 -23.72 29.34
C PHE A 233 -2.40 -24.46 29.45
N THR A 234 -2.04 -25.14 28.38
CA THR A 234 -0.77 -25.87 28.24
C THR A 234 -0.15 -25.57 26.89
N LEU A 235 1.15 -25.25 26.87
CA LEU A 235 1.91 -24.97 25.67
C LEU A 235 3.05 -25.98 25.55
N GLU A 236 3.03 -26.79 24.49
CA GLU A 236 4.06 -27.82 24.21
C GLU A 236 4.85 -27.44 22.97
N LEU A 237 6.05 -26.92 23.17
CA LEU A 237 6.99 -26.59 22.12
C LEU A 237 8.31 -27.35 22.35
N PRO A 238 8.61 -28.39 21.57
CA PRO A 238 9.90 -29.08 21.62
C PRO A 238 11.06 -28.14 21.34
N GLU A 239 12.16 -28.28 22.07
CA GLU A 239 13.33 -27.38 21.96
C GLU A 239 13.91 -27.33 20.55
N ALA A 240 13.95 -28.48 19.87
CA ALA A 240 14.40 -28.58 18.48
C ALA A 240 13.57 -27.78 17.48
N LEU A 241 12.30 -27.44 17.79
CA LEU A 241 11.41 -26.71 16.91
C LEU A 241 11.38 -25.19 17.18
N ARG A 242 11.97 -24.72 18.28
CA ARG A 242 11.98 -23.29 18.64
C ARG A 242 12.52 -22.38 17.51
N PRO A 243 13.65 -22.69 16.86
CA PRO A 243 14.21 -21.86 15.81
C PRO A 243 13.51 -21.99 14.45
N ALA A 244 12.53 -22.89 14.29
CA ALA A 244 11.82 -23.12 13.04
C ALA A 244 11.15 -21.83 12.55
N ARG A 245 11.34 -21.53 11.26
CA ARG A 245 10.78 -20.30 10.67
C ARG A 245 9.34 -20.51 10.24
N VAL A 246 8.44 -19.66 10.74
CA VAL A 246 7.00 -19.70 10.45
C VAL A 246 6.49 -18.32 10.06
N PRO A 247 5.40 -18.24 9.28
CA PRO A 247 4.69 -16.99 9.06
C PRO A 247 4.16 -16.44 10.39
N PRO A 248 4.11 -15.10 10.57
CA PRO A 248 3.58 -14.51 11.78
C PRO A 248 2.07 -14.71 11.90
N LEU A 249 1.56 -14.73 13.14
CA LEU A 249 0.13 -14.77 13.45
C LEU A 249 -0.59 -16.02 12.89
N LEU A 250 0.00 -17.22 13.10
CA LEU A 250 -0.63 -18.49 12.76
C LEU A 250 -1.43 -19.06 13.93
N LEU A 251 -0.84 -19.08 15.13
CA LEU A 251 -1.46 -19.67 16.32
C LEU A 251 -2.40 -18.69 17.03
N GLN A 252 -2.03 -17.42 17.08
CA GLN A 252 -2.80 -16.43 17.84
C GLN A 252 -4.28 -16.36 17.42
N PRO A 253 -4.66 -16.24 16.12
CA PRO A 253 -6.07 -16.20 15.73
C PRO A 253 -6.86 -17.47 16.09
N LEU A 254 -6.18 -18.63 16.13
CA LEU A 254 -6.81 -19.89 16.51
C LEU A 254 -7.10 -19.94 18.01
N VAL A 255 -6.15 -19.48 18.82
CA VAL A 255 -6.30 -19.39 20.28
C VAL A 255 -7.35 -18.35 20.66
N GLU A 256 -7.37 -17.20 19.98
CA GLU A 256 -8.43 -16.18 20.15
C GLU A 256 -9.82 -16.76 19.88
N ASN A 257 -9.98 -17.50 18.77
CA ASN A 257 -11.24 -18.19 18.47
C ASN A 257 -11.64 -19.20 19.54
N SER A 258 -10.68 -20.00 20.03
CA SER A 258 -10.95 -21.00 21.09
C SER A 258 -11.41 -20.34 22.40
N ILE A 259 -10.81 -19.21 22.78
CA ILE A 259 -11.25 -18.43 23.96
C ILE A 259 -12.64 -17.86 23.72
N GLN A 260 -12.80 -17.08 22.66
CA GLN A 260 -14.00 -16.28 22.42
C GLN A 260 -15.24 -17.14 22.19
N HIS A 261 -15.12 -18.17 21.39
CA HIS A 261 -16.25 -19.00 20.97
C HIS A 261 -16.38 -20.30 21.75
N GLY A 262 -15.24 -20.83 22.24
CA GLY A 262 -15.23 -22.10 22.96
C GLY A 262 -15.42 -21.97 24.47
N LEU A 263 -14.67 -21.07 25.10
CA LEU A 263 -14.48 -21.08 26.56
C LEU A 263 -15.13 -19.91 27.28
N GLU A 264 -15.18 -18.71 26.72
CA GLU A 264 -15.81 -17.55 27.39
C GLU A 264 -17.28 -17.76 27.68
N THR A 265 -17.99 -18.36 26.74
CA THR A 265 -19.43 -18.65 26.84
C THR A 265 -19.78 -19.84 27.77
N LYS A 266 -18.77 -20.65 28.13
CA LYS A 266 -18.92 -21.81 29.00
C LYS A 266 -18.72 -21.39 30.44
N VAL A 267 -19.77 -21.53 31.28
CA VAL A 267 -19.75 -21.07 32.68
C VAL A 267 -18.68 -21.78 33.51
N GLU A 268 -18.48 -23.07 33.28
CA GLU A 268 -17.46 -23.90 33.96
C GLU A 268 -16.04 -23.57 33.51
N GLY A 269 -15.92 -22.81 32.41
CA GLY A 269 -14.64 -22.57 31.77
C GLY A 269 -14.09 -23.79 31.03
N GLY A 270 -12.77 -23.86 30.84
CA GLY A 270 -12.16 -25.00 30.21
C GLY A 270 -10.64 -24.84 30.01
N SER A 271 -10.11 -25.68 29.15
CA SER A 271 -8.68 -25.76 28.88
C SER A 271 -8.34 -25.61 27.40
N ILE A 272 -7.21 -24.98 27.16
CA ILE A 272 -6.58 -24.92 25.83
C ILE A 272 -5.24 -25.62 25.87
N HIS A 273 -4.99 -26.44 24.85
CA HIS A 273 -3.73 -27.10 24.63
C HIS A 273 -3.17 -26.71 23.26
N VAL A 274 -1.98 -26.12 23.24
CA VAL A 274 -1.28 -25.74 22.00
C VAL A 274 -0.01 -26.55 21.90
N SER A 275 0.17 -27.28 20.80
CA SER A 275 1.32 -28.13 20.59
C SER A 275 1.93 -27.99 19.21
N ALA A 276 3.24 -28.21 19.14
CA ALA A 276 4.00 -28.29 17.89
C ALA A 276 4.68 -29.64 17.79
N ARG A 277 4.61 -30.26 16.61
CA ARG A 277 5.26 -31.53 16.31
C ARG A 277 5.83 -31.52 14.89
N LEU A 278 6.95 -32.19 14.72
CA LEU A 278 7.51 -32.42 13.39
C LEU A 278 7.13 -33.85 12.96
N ASN A 279 6.51 -33.98 11.81
CA ASN A 279 6.18 -35.26 11.19
C ASN A 279 6.92 -35.35 9.84
N GLY A 280 8.09 -36.01 9.84
CA GLY A 280 9.02 -35.96 8.71
C GLY A 280 9.53 -34.52 8.49
N GLN A 281 9.29 -33.96 7.30
CA GLN A 281 9.63 -32.57 6.97
C GLN A 281 8.43 -31.61 7.11
N ARG A 282 7.37 -32.04 7.76
CA ARG A 282 6.15 -31.22 7.95
C ARG A 282 6.01 -30.79 9.39
N LEU A 283 5.90 -29.50 9.60
CA LEU A 283 5.52 -28.93 10.89
C LEU A 283 4.02 -29.08 11.07
N CYS A 284 3.62 -29.69 12.18
CA CYS A 284 2.24 -29.82 12.58
C CYS A 284 2.01 -28.99 13.85
N LEU A 285 1.15 -27.95 13.75
CA LEU A 285 0.72 -27.11 14.87
C LEU A 285 -0.73 -27.45 15.20
N GLN A 286 -1.02 -27.64 16.47
CA GLN A 286 -2.37 -27.98 16.93
C GLN A 286 -2.82 -27.06 18.05
N VAL A 287 -4.06 -26.59 17.95
CA VAL A 287 -4.78 -25.87 19.00
C VAL A 287 -6.01 -26.67 19.32
N ARG A 288 -6.12 -27.15 20.56
CA ARG A 288 -7.24 -27.95 21.05
C ARG A 288 -7.87 -27.24 22.25
N ASP A 289 -9.18 -27.06 22.24
CA ASP A 289 -9.96 -26.64 23.39
C ASP A 289 -10.97 -27.74 23.79
N ASN A 290 -11.49 -27.62 24.99
CA ASN A 290 -12.60 -28.43 25.50
C ASN A 290 -13.88 -27.59 25.67
N GLY A 291 -14.02 -26.56 24.83
CA GLY A 291 -15.17 -25.64 24.84
C GLY A 291 -16.45 -26.27 24.28
N LEU A 292 -17.33 -25.42 23.78
CA LEU A 292 -18.63 -25.83 23.24
C LEU A 292 -18.53 -26.61 21.90
N GLY A 293 -17.37 -26.55 21.22
CA GLY A 293 -17.19 -27.16 19.91
C GLY A 293 -17.80 -26.33 18.77
N LEU A 294 -17.76 -26.92 17.57
CA LEU A 294 -18.34 -26.31 16.36
C LEU A 294 -19.84 -26.63 16.34
N ASP A 295 -20.68 -25.61 16.26
CA ASP A 295 -22.11 -25.79 16.03
C ASP A 295 -22.37 -25.80 14.50
N PRO A 296 -22.76 -26.92 13.89
CA PRO A 296 -23.01 -27.01 12.47
C PRO A 296 -24.22 -26.19 12.00
N GLN A 297 -25.12 -25.77 12.94
CA GLN A 297 -26.33 -25.00 12.64
C GLN A 297 -26.14 -23.49 12.80
N ARG A 298 -25.03 -23.07 13.34
CA ARG A 298 -24.74 -21.64 13.50
C ARG A 298 -24.28 -21.04 12.19
N THR A 299 -25.14 -20.31 11.54
CA THR A 299 -24.76 -19.47 10.39
C THR A 299 -23.64 -18.52 10.83
N PRO A 300 -22.52 -18.43 10.10
CA PRO A 300 -21.46 -17.49 10.44
C PRO A 300 -22.04 -16.08 10.41
N GLU A 301 -22.09 -15.41 11.55
CA GLU A 301 -22.41 -13.98 11.57
C GLU A 301 -21.31 -13.22 10.79
N PRO A 302 -21.65 -12.13 10.08
CA PRO A 302 -20.66 -11.31 9.41
C PRO A 302 -19.59 -10.85 10.39
N GLY A 303 -18.35 -11.31 10.20
CA GLY A 303 -17.22 -11.04 11.09
C GLY A 303 -16.74 -12.27 11.90
N HIS A 304 -17.50 -13.37 11.95
CA HIS A 304 -17.10 -14.61 12.60
C HIS A 304 -16.37 -15.54 11.62
N GLY A 305 -15.27 -16.16 12.06
CA GLY A 305 -14.45 -17.06 11.21
C GLY A 305 -13.30 -16.36 10.47
N PHE A 306 -13.08 -15.06 10.71
CA PHE A 306 -12.03 -14.29 10.05
C PHE A 306 -10.63 -14.86 10.35
N GLY A 307 -10.36 -15.30 11.58
CA GLY A 307 -9.05 -15.81 11.98
C GLY A 307 -8.64 -17.08 11.25
N LEU A 308 -9.53 -18.08 11.14
CA LEU A 308 -9.22 -19.35 10.47
C LEU A 308 -9.08 -19.18 8.94
N SER A 309 -9.92 -18.33 8.35
CA SER A 309 -9.81 -18.00 6.92
C SER A 309 -8.50 -17.26 6.58
N GLN A 310 -8.07 -16.32 7.42
CA GLN A 310 -6.78 -15.64 7.28
C GLN A 310 -5.59 -16.60 7.37
N VAL A 311 -5.61 -17.50 8.36
CA VAL A 311 -4.55 -18.51 8.48
C VAL A 311 -4.49 -19.41 7.26
N ARG A 312 -5.65 -19.86 6.75
CA ARG A 312 -5.74 -20.66 5.54
C ARG A 312 -5.21 -19.92 4.30
N GLU A 313 -5.63 -18.70 4.08
CA GLU A 313 -5.18 -17.85 2.98
C GLU A 313 -3.66 -17.60 3.03
N ARG A 314 -3.14 -17.30 4.23
CA ARG A 314 -1.70 -17.09 4.43
C ARG A 314 -0.88 -18.34 4.14
N LEU A 315 -1.30 -19.49 4.63
CA LEU A 315 -0.62 -20.76 4.36
C LEU A 315 -0.72 -21.18 2.90
N SER A 316 -1.87 -20.99 2.26
CA SER A 316 -2.04 -21.26 0.83
C SER A 316 -1.19 -20.35 -0.07
N THR A 317 -1.03 -19.08 0.32
CA THR A 317 -0.18 -18.12 -0.40
C THR A 317 1.30 -18.51 -0.35
N LEU A 318 1.78 -19.03 0.79
CA LEU A 318 3.20 -19.34 1.00
C LEU A 318 3.58 -20.77 0.59
N HIS A 319 2.68 -21.72 0.77
CA HIS A 319 2.96 -23.15 0.58
C HIS A 319 2.05 -23.83 -0.46
N GLY A 320 1.09 -23.10 -1.04
CA GLY A 320 0.14 -23.66 -2.02
C GLY A 320 -0.61 -24.87 -1.47
N ASP A 321 -0.78 -25.88 -2.30
CA ASP A 321 -1.47 -27.15 -1.95
C ASP A 321 -0.69 -28.03 -0.97
N SER A 322 0.55 -27.67 -0.63
CA SER A 322 1.34 -28.42 0.34
C SER A 322 1.00 -28.05 1.80
N ALA A 323 0.19 -27.03 2.04
CA ALA A 323 -0.34 -26.71 3.35
C ALA A 323 -1.74 -27.30 3.55
N ALA A 324 -2.03 -27.80 4.76
CA ALA A 324 -3.35 -28.27 5.15
C ALA A 324 -3.79 -27.61 6.43
N VAL A 325 -5.06 -27.20 6.47
CA VAL A 325 -5.73 -26.61 7.64
C VAL A 325 -7.01 -27.41 7.90
N THR A 326 -7.05 -28.18 8.96
CA THR A 326 -8.23 -28.95 9.38
C THR A 326 -8.82 -28.40 10.67
N CYS A 327 -10.14 -28.48 10.79
CA CYS A 327 -10.88 -28.07 11.97
C CYS A 327 -11.91 -29.16 12.27
N GLU A 328 -11.82 -29.78 13.43
CA GLU A 328 -12.60 -30.96 13.79
C GLU A 328 -13.18 -30.80 15.21
N THR A 329 -14.30 -31.45 15.46
CA THR A 329 -14.86 -31.61 16.80
C THR A 329 -14.53 -33.02 17.32
N PRO A 330 -13.60 -33.17 18.28
CA PRO A 330 -13.26 -34.47 18.86
C PRO A 330 -14.44 -35.09 19.56
N ALA A 331 -14.47 -36.43 19.68
CA ALA A 331 -15.52 -37.16 20.41
C ALA A 331 -15.61 -36.76 21.92
N THR A 332 -14.52 -36.20 22.43
CA THR A 332 -14.46 -35.65 23.82
C THR A 332 -15.06 -34.25 23.96
N GLY A 333 -15.61 -33.69 22.90
CA GLY A 333 -16.08 -32.29 22.84
C GLY A 333 -14.97 -31.28 22.58
N GLY A 334 -15.35 -30.00 22.37
CA GLY A 334 -14.46 -28.91 22.06
C GLY A 334 -14.07 -28.85 20.59
N THR A 335 -13.00 -28.12 20.27
CA THR A 335 -12.50 -27.94 18.90
C THR A 335 -11.03 -28.33 18.82
N LEU A 336 -10.65 -28.96 17.70
CA LEU A 336 -9.26 -29.23 17.33
C LEU A 336 -8.98 -28.60 15.98
N VAL A 337 -8.08 -27.62 15.96
CA VAL A 337 -7.55 -27.04 14.74
C VAL A 337 -6.14 -27.53 14.54
N SER A 338 -5.86 -28.11 13.36
CA SER A 338 -4.52 -28.59 12.99
C SER A 338 -4.05 -27.91 11.74
N LEU A 339 -2.82 -27.37 11.78
CA LEU A 339 -2.10 -26.81 10.65
C LEU A 339 -0.95 -27.76 10.30
N SER A 340 -0.77 -28.07 9.02
CA SER A 340 0.35 -28.90 8.56
C SER A 340 0.95 -28.29 7.29
N PHE A 341 2.23 -27.95 7.31
CA PHE A 341 2.94 -27.38 6.17
C PHE A 341 4.42 -27.77 6.19
N PRO A 342 5.12 -27.72 5.03
CA PRO A 342 6.56 -27.96 4.96
C PRO A 342 7.32 -26.92 5.78
N CYS A 343 8.31 -27.34 6.54
CA CYS A 343 9.14 -26.43 7.33
C CYS A 343 10.58 -26.94 7.35
N ASP A 344 11.49 -26.04 6.97
CA ASP A 344 12.93 -26.29 7.14
C ASP A 344 13.30 -25.95 8.60
N VAL A 345 13.52 -26.99 9.38
CA VAL A 345 14.10 -26.82 10.71
C VAL A 345 15.62 -26.76 10.52
N PRO A 346 16.29 -25.66 10.91
CA PRO A 346 17.75 -25.62 10.89
C PRO A 346 18.28 -26.79 11.71
N GLU A 347 19.05 -27.71 11.10
CA GLU A 347 19.72 -28.75 11.84
C GLU A 347 20.59 -28.09 12.92
N SER A 348 20.21 -28.29 14.17
CA SER A 348 21.01 -27.90 15.33
C SER A 348 22.14 -28.91 15.51
N GLY A 349 23.17 -28.81 14.68
CA GLY A 349 24.42 -29.54 14.81
C GLY A 349 25.49 -28.92 13.93
N PRO A 350 26.75 -28.78 14.41
CA PRO A 350 27.85 -28.40 13.54
C PRO A 350 27.99 -29.50 12.47
N LYS A 351 27.81 -29.12 11.19
CA LYS A 351 28.15 -30.01 10.07
C LYS A 351 29.58 -30.51 10.28
N PRO A 352 29.85 -31.81 10.29
CA PRO A 352 31.21 -32.32 10.32
C PRO A 352 31.91 -31.80 9.07
N HIS A 353 33.00 -31.05 9.26
CA HIS A 353 33.85 -30.60 8.17
C HIS A 353 34.29 -31.85 7.38
N PRO A 354 34.05 -31.95 6.06
CA PRO A 354 34.61 -33.01 5.27
C PRO A 354 36.11 -32.75 5.11
N GLY A 355 36.93 -33.63 5.64
CA GLY A 355 38.29 -33.82 5.21
C GLY A 355 39.36 -33.10 5.99
N LEU A 356 39.79 -33.69 7.10
CA LEU A 356 41.20 -33.76 7.45
C LEU A 356 41.55 -35.24 7.61
N GLU A 357 42.00 -35.83 6.53
CA GLU A 357 42.71 -37.13 6.60
C GLU A 357 43.98 -36.94 7.45
N PRO A 358 44.30 -37.86 8.35
CA PRO A 358 45.54 -37.81 9.09
C PRO A 358 46.69 -38.20 8.17
N SER A 359 47.49 -37.24 7.71
CA SER A 359 48.77 -37.52 7.05
C SER A 359 49.74 -38.12 8.04
N LEU A 360 50.13 -39.37 7.74
CA LEU A 360 51.15 -40.13 8.36
C LEU A 360 52.49 -39.36 8.52
N GLN A 361 52.96 -39.35 9.74
CA GLN A 361 54.32 -38.95 10.10
C GLN A 361 55.36 -39.86 9.40
N THR A 362 56.34 -39.24 8.77
CA THR A 362 57.65 -39.83 8.58
C THR A 362 58.71 -38.91 9.14
N ASP A 363 59.60 -39.58 9.94
CA ASP A 363 60.74 -39.13 10.68
C ASP A 363 61.75 -38.21 9.95
N GLY A 364 62.45 -37.39 10.72
CA GLY A 364 63.72 -36.78 10.27
C GLY A 364 64.23 -35.60 11.07
N LYS A 365 64.87 -35.90 12.18
CA LYS A 365 66.00 -35.31 12.95
C LYS A 365 66.45 -33.84 12.71
N PRO A 366 67.10 -33.22 13.70
CA PRO A 366 67.08 -31.78 14.01
C PRO A 366 68.40 -31.04 13.59
N SER A 367 68.33 -29.72 13.46
CA SER A 367 69.53 -28.86 13.54
C SER A 367 69.17 -27.41 13.92
N SER A 368 69.44 -27.05 15.08
CA SER A 368 70.24 -25.95 15.67
C SER A 368 70.12 -24.50 15.17
N ARG A 369 70.01 -23.66 16.19
CA ARG A 369 70.65 -22.34 16.36
C ARG A 369 70.00 -21.11 15.67
N ALA A 370 69.60 -20.13 16.33
CA ALA A 370 70.11 -19.12 17.15
C ALA A 370 69.25 -17.85 17.09
N GLN A 371 68.82 -17.39 18.22
CA GLN A 371 69.01 -16.10 18.85
C GLN A 371 68.55 -14.77 18.18
N ARG A 372 67.88 -14.03 19.06
CA ARG A 372 67.75 -12.57 19.18
C ARG A 372 66.67 -11.92 18.34
N GLY A 373 65.86 -11.08 18.86
CA GLY A 373 65.85 -10.16 19.98
C GLY A 373 64.52 -9.43 19.94
N ASP A 374 64.01 -9.17 21.08
CA ASP A 374 63.03 -8.14 21.43
C ASP A 374 63.60 -6.74 21.14
N PRO A 375 62.84 -5.67 21.35
CA PRO A 375 61.48 -5.45 21.82
C PRO A 375 60.75 -4.26 21.16
N CYS A 376 59.49 -4.05 21.61
CA CYS A 376 58.81 -2.77 21.80
C CYS A 376 58.52 -1.88 20.56
N ILE A 377 57.33 -1.59 20.27
CA ILE A 377 56.44 -0.56 20.87
C ILE A 377 54.99 -0.92 20.51
#